data_c903501aa7a7dac8236bb192b9ef8dd1
#
_entry.id   c903501aa7a7dac8236bb192b9ef8dd1
#
_cell.length_a   1.000
_cell.length_b   1.000
_cell.length_c   1.000
_cell.angle_alpha   90.00
_cell.angle_beta   90.00
_cell.angle_gamma   90.00
#
_symmetry.space_group_name_H-M   'P 1'
#
loop_
_entity.id
_entity.type
_entity.pdbx_description
1 polymer ?
#
loop_
_entity_poly.entity_id
_entity_poly.type
_entity_poly.pdbx_seq_one_letter_code
_entity_poly.pdbx_strand_id
1 'polypeptide(L)'
;MGKVIELTASDDHTLDAYQANPTADTKGGVVVIQEIFGINHHVRDVCERLADNGYVAIAPALFDRIKPGIELGYTEDDLSTGFGYMQEMGNEKPMKDIQAAADALRDRGKIAAIGFCWGGQLAWLASKNVRLDCSVCYYGVAVHETLEPPPKCPVLL
;
A
#
# COMPACT_ATOMS: atom_id res chain seq x y z
N MET A 1 7.28 -16.82 5.01
CA MET A 1 5.80 -16.70 5.11
C MET A 1 5.49 -15.52 6.01
N GLY A 2 4.71 -14.58 5.50
CA GLY A 2 4.35 -13.37 6.23
C GLY A 2 3.33 -13.62 7.34
N LYS A 3 3.01 -12.58 8.05
CA LYS A 3 2.04 -12.58 9.16
C LYS A 3 1.15 -11.34 9.10
N VAL A 4 -0.03 -11.43 9.68
CA VAL A 4 -0.86 -10.25 9.92
C VAL A 4 -0.35 -9.53 11.16
N ILE A 5 -0.28 -8.21 11.07
CA ILE A 5 0.01 -7.29 12.16
C ILE A 5 -1.09 -6.23 12.21
N GLU A 6 -1.24 -5.57 13.34
CA GLU A 6 -2.13 -4.42 13.50
C GLU A 6 -1.33 -3.12 13.36
N LEU A 7 -1.89 -2.15 12.64
CA LEU A 7 -1.39 -0.77 12.55
C LEU A 7 -2.43 0.20 13.11
N THR A 8 -1.96 1.35 13.60
CA THR A 8 -2.82 2.45 14.02
C THR A 8 -2.48 3.70 13.21
N ALA A 9 -3.46 4.22 12.48
CA ALA A 9 -3.34 5.46 11.72
C ALA A 9 -3.45 6.70 12.61
N SER A 10 -3.07 7.86 12.09
CA SER A 10 -3.04 9.13 12.83
C SER A 10 -4.41 9.66 13.28
N ASP A 11 -5.48 9.05 12.85
CA ASP A 11 -6.88 9.32 13.26
C ASP A 11 -7.46 8.23 14.16
N ASP A 12 -6.58 7.49 14.87
CA ASP A 12 -6.90 6.40 15.79
C ASP A 12 -7.60 5.19 15.15
N HIS A 13 -7.68 5.15 13.80
CA HIS A 13 -8.18 3.97 13.10
C HIS A 13 -7.16 2.84 13.19
N THR A 14 -7.61 1.66 13.63
CA THR A 14 -6.83 0.43 13.61
C THR A 14 -7.19 -0.39 12.38
N LEU A 15 -6.18 -0.97 11.75
CA LEU A 15 -6.32 -1.80 10.56
C LEU A 15 -5.32 -2.94 10.57
N ASP A 16 -5.68 -4.03 9.93
CA ASP A 16 -4.76 -5.13 9.66
C ASP A 16 -3.75 -4.74 8.57
N ALA A 17 -2.58 -5.37 8.62
CA ALA A 17 -1.60 -5.30 7.55
C ALA A 17 -0.89 -6.64 7.39
N TYR A 18 -0.60 -7.01 6.16
CA TYR A 18 0.22 -8.19 5.88
C TYR A 18 1.70 -7.79 5.87
N GLN A 19 2.51 -8.40 6.73
CA GLN A 19 3.95 -8.16 6.80
C GLN A 19 4.74 -9.41 6.41
N ALA A 20 5.67 -9.26 5.47
CA ALA A 20 6.68 -10.26 5.13
C ALA A 20 8.08 -9.72 5.47
N ASN A 21 8.93 -10.59 6.06
CA ASN A 21 10.28 -10.23 6.49
C ASN A 21 11.32 -11.07 5.75
N PRO A 22 12.48 -10.50 5.39
CA PRO A 22 13.59 -11.26 4.85
C PRO A 22 14.16 -12.19 5.93
N THR A 23 14.83 -13.25 5.48
CA THR A 23 15.54 -14.20 6.36
C THR A 23 16.94 -13.71 6.78
N ALA A 24 17.46 -12.68 6.12
CA ALA A 24 18.75 -12.04 6.37
C ALA A 24 18.55 -10.56 6.75
N ASP A 25 19.65 -9.83 6.92
CA ASP A 25 19.61 -8.38 7.19
C ASP A 25 18.84 -7.64 6.11
N THR A 26 18.00 -6.68 6.53
CA THR A 26 17.15 -5.94 5.61
C THR A 26 17.91 -4.88 4.82
N LYS A 27 17.54 -4.71 3.56
CA LYS A 27 17.98 -3.62 2.68
C LYS A 27 17.15 -2.34 2.84
N GLY A 28 15.97 -2.43 3.47
CA GLY A 28 15.02 -1.35 3.65
C GLY A 28 13.59 -1.85 3.79
N GLY A 29 12.63 -0.92 3.85
CA GLY A 29 11.21 -1.20 3.96
C GLY A 29 10.44 -0.85 2.69
N VAL A 30 9.38 -1.60 2.39
CA VAL A 30 8.49 -1.33 1.26
C VAL A 30 7.03 -1.40 1.71
N VAL A 31 6.28 -0.33 1.50
CA VAL A 31 4.83 -0.34 1.63
C VAL A 31 4.24 -0.81 0.32
N VAL A 32 3.51 -1.93 0.34
CA VAL A 32 2.82 -2.50 -0.82
C VAL A 32 1.37 -2.07 -0.80
N ILE A 33 0.93 -1.33 -1.82
CA ILE A 33 -0.40 -0.73 -1.85
C ILE A 33 -1.30 -1.54 -2.79
N GLN A 34 -2.39 -2.05 -2.23
CA GLN A 34 -3.35 -2.92 -2.88
C GLN A 34 -4.02 -2.29 -4.11
N GLU A 35 -4.51 -3.14 -4.99
CA GLU A 35 -5.52 -2.79 -5.99
C GLU A 35 -6.89 -2.59 -5.32
N ILE A 36 -7.98 -2.65 -6.08
CA ILE A 36 -9.35 -2.56 -5.55
C ILE A 36 -9.88 -3.90 -4.99
N PHE A 37 -9.00 -4.89 -4.78
CA PHE A 37 -9.40 -6.25 -4.37
C PHE A 37 -9.02 -6.61 -2.93
N GLY A 38 -8.49 -5.66 -2.15
CA GLY A 38 -8.01 -5.90 -0.79
C GLY A 38 -6.64 -6.59 -0.75
N ILE A 39 -6.27 -7.13 0.43
CA ILE A 39 -5.01 -7.84 0.62
C ILE A 39 -5.17 -9.31 0.19
N ASN A 40 -5.41 -9.49 -1.11
CA ASN A 40 -5.60 -10.80 -1.71
C ASN A 40 -4.27 -11.55 -1.92
N HIS A 41 -4.34 -12.75 -2.51
CA HIS A 41 -3.17 -13.58 -2.78
C HIS A 41 -2.07 -12.83 -3.57
N HIS A 42 -2.43 -12.05 -4.58
CA HIS A 42 -1.47 -11.29 -5.38
C HIS A 42 -0.65 -10.30 -4.54
N VAL A 43 -1.32 -9.51 -3.70
CA VAL A 43 -0.64 -8.53 -2.83
C VAL A 43 0.29 -9.22 -1.83
N ARG A 44 -0.16 -10.35 -1.26
CA ARG A 44 0.68 -11.16 -0.36
C ARG A 44 1.90 -11.74 -1.07
N ASP A 45 1.72 -12.26 -2.30
CA ASP A 45 2.83 -12.76 -3.12
C ASP A 45 3.87 -11.67 -3.42
N VAL A 46 3.43 -10.46 -3.73
CA VAL A 46 4.34 -9.31 -3.90
C VAL A 46 5.14 -9.04 -2.62
N CYS A 47 4.50 -9.07 -1.43
CA CYS A 47 5.21 -8.90 -0.16
C CYS A 47 6.25 -10.01 0.08
N GLU A 48 5.90 -11.26 -0.18
CA GLU A 48 6.83 -12.40 -0.01
C GLU A 48 8.03 -12.28 -0.97
N ARG A 49 7.78 -11.94 -2.23
CA ARG A 49 8.85 -11.73 -3.23
C ARG A 49 9.78 -10.58 -2.87
N LEU A 50 9.25 -9.51 -2.27
CA LEU A 50 10.09 -8.42 -1.75
C LEU A 50 10.92 -8.91 -0.57
N ALA A 51 10.34 -9.72 0.33
CA ALA A 51 11.08 -10.31 1.44
C ALA A 51 12.20 -11.26 0.96
N ASP A 52 11.95 -12.09 -0.04
CA ASP A 52 12.96 -12.94 -0.67
C ASP A 52 14.11 -12.12 -1.30
N ASN A 53 13.83 -10.89 -1.70
CA ASN A 53 14.82 -9.94 -2.23
C ASN A 53 15.49 -9.07 -1.14
N GLY A 54 15.19 -9.30 0.13
CA GLY A 54 15.85 -8.66 1.26
C GLY A 54 15.17 -7.39 1.78
N TYR A 55 13.88 -7.16 1.51
CA TYR A 55 13.13 -6.03 2.02
C TYR A 55 12.10 -6.47 3.06
N VAL A 56 11.86 -5.67 4.08
CA VAL A 56 10.65 -5.83 4.88
C VAL A 56 9.49 -5.21 4.12
N ALA A 57 8.46 -5.99 3.81
CA ALA A 57 7.28 -5.52 3.08
C ALA A 57 6.06 -5.47 4.00
N ILE A 58 5.30 -4.38 3.95
CA ILE A 58 4.02 -4.23 4.68
C ILE A 58 2.94 -3.79 3.69
N ALA A 59 1.83 -4.53 3.65
CA ALA A 59 0.64 -4.18 2.88
C ALA A 59 -0.51 -3.84 3.84
N PRO A 60 -0.88 -2.55 4.03
CA PRO A 60 -1.99 -2.15 4.87
C PRO A 60 -3.33 -2.53 4.23
N ALA A 61 -4.26 -3.10 5.01
CA ALA A 61 -5.61 -3.45 4.57
C ALA A 61 -6.49 -2.20 4.50
N LEU A 62 -6.37 -1.43 3.42
CA LEU A 62 -7.01 -0.11 3.30
C LEU A 62 -8.54 -0.18 3.46
N PHE A 63 -9.16 -1.28 3.02
CA PHE A 63 -10.62 -1.45 3.10
C PHE A 63 -11.14 -1.80 4.50
N ASP A 64 -10.26 -1.99 5.49
CA ASP A 64 -10.69 -2.19 6.88
C ASP A 64 -11.43 -0.97 7.44
N ARG A 65 -11.28 0.20 6.82
CA ARG A 65 -12.11 1.38 7.11
C ARG A 65 -13.57 1.24 6.71
N ILE A 66 -13.90 0.27 5.86
CA ILE A 66 -15.27 -0.06 5.44
C ILE A 66 -15.71 -1.34 6.15
N LYS A 67 -14.91 -2.40 5.96
CA LYS A 67 -15.15 -3.71 6.56
C LYS A 67 -13.83 -4.48 6.64
N PRO A 68 -13.48 -5.03 7.82
CA PRO A 68 -12.28 -5.84 7.99
C PRO A 68 -12.30 -7.10 7.12
N GLY A 69 -11.09 -7.47 6.65
CA GLY A 69 -10.86 -8.74 5.97
C GLY A 69 -11.44 -8.83 4.56
N ILE A 70 -11.56 -7.71 3.85
CA ILE A 70 -11.98 -7.75 2.43
C ILE A 70 -10.86 -8.33 1.58
N GLU A 71 -11.15 -9.48 0.96
CA GLU A 71 -10.34 -10.14 -0.04
C GLU A 71 -11.24 -10.55 -1.20
N LEU A 72 -11.12 -9.87 -2.32
CA LEU A 72 -11.89 -10.12 -3.53
C LEU A 72 -11.05 -10.89 -4.56
N GLY A 73 -11.74 -11.65 -5.41
CA GLY A 73 -11.18 -12.26 -6.61
C GLY A 73 -11.11 -11.28 -7.77
N TYR A 74 -11.20 -11.82 -8.99
CA TYR A 74 -11.10 -11.06 -10.24
C TYR A 74 -12.30 -11.29 -11.16
N THR A 75 -13.47 -11.64 -10.60
CA THR A 75 -14.72 -11.74 -11.36
C THR A 75 -15.28 -10.34 -11.65
N GLU A 76 -16.26 -10.23 -12.56
CA GLU A 76 -16.94 -8.96 -12.84
C GLU A 76 -17.64 -8.42 -11.58
N ASP A 77 -18.22 -9.29 -10.75
CA ASP A 77 -18.84 -8.90 -9.48
C ASP A 77 -17.82 -8.39 -8.48
N ASP A 78 -16.65 -9.03 -8.38
CA ASP A 78 -15.54 -8.58 -7.54
C ASP A 78 -15.03 -7.20 -7.99
N LEU A 79 -14.89 -7.01 -9.30
CA LEU A 79 -14.48 -5.73 -9.89
C LEU A 79 -15.47 -4.62 -9.54
N SER A 80 -16.77 -4.88 -9.72
CA SER A 80 -17.84 -3.92 -9.39
C SER A 80 -17.84 -3.58 -7.89
N THR A 81 -17.70 -4.60 -7.03
CA THR A 81 -17.66 -4.43 -5.58
C THR A 81 -16.44 -3.62 -5.16
N GLY A 82 -15.25 -3.98 -5.63
CA GLY A 82 -14.00 -3.29 -5.33
C GLY A 82 -14.00 -1.85 -5.80
N PHE A 83 -14.59 -1.57 -6.96
CA PHE A 83 -14.77 -0.21 -7.46
C PHE A 83 -15.68 0.62 -6.54
N GLY A 84 -16.77 0.02 -6.04
CA GLY A 84 -17.64 0.66 -5.05
C GLY A 84 -16.89 1.02 -3.76
N TYR A 85 -16.06 0.13 -3.23
CA TYR A 85 -15.23 0.39 -2.06
C TYR A 85 -14.21 1.51 -2.31
N MET A 86 -13.56 1.50 -3.49
CA MET A 86 -12.64 2.57 -3.88
C MET A 86 -13.32 3.93 -3.89
N GLN A 87 -14.53 4.02 -4.45
CA GLN A 87 -15.30 5.27 -4.49
C GLN A 87 -15.70 5.75 -3.10
N GLU A 88 -16.14 4.85 -2.22
CA GLU A 88 -16.51 5.17 -0.82
C GLU A 88 -15.30 5.63 -0.01
N MET A 89 -14.14 5.01 -0.23
CA MET A 89 -12.89 5.31 0.47
C MET A 89 -12.33 6.68 0.13
N GLY A 90 -12.36 7.05 -1.15
CA GLY A 90 -11.61 8.20 -1.67
C GLY A 90 -10.10 8.02 -1.49
N ASN A 91 -9.35 9.11 -1.58
CA ASN A 91 -7.87 9.06 -1.54
C ASN A 91 -7.26 9.60 -0.23
N GLU A 92 -8.01 10.32 0.61
CA GLU A 92 -7.46 10.97 1.81
C GLU A 92 -7.22 9.99 2.96
N LYS A 93 -8.20 9.14 3.25
CA LYS A 93 -8.11 8.16 4.33
C LYS A 93 -6.97 7.15 4.10
N PRO A 94 -6.81 6.56 2.89
CA PRO A 94 -5.70 5.68 2.58
C PRO A 94 -4.32 6.30 2.84
N MET A 95 -4.14 7.61 2.67
CA MET A 95 -2.86 8.25 2.96
C MET A 95 -2.44 8.13 4.42
N LYS A 96 -3.39 8.12 5.37
CA LYS A 96 -3.10 7.92 6.79
C LYS A 96 -2.66 6.49 7.10
N ASP A 97 -3.27 5.51 6.43
CA ASP A 97 -2.96 4.10 6.58
C ASP A 97 -1.60 3.76 5.96
N ILE A 98 -1.32 4.32 4.78
CA ILE A 98 -0.03 4.21 4.11
C ILE A 98 1.08 4.88 4.95
N GLN A 99 0.79 6.03 5.58
CA GLN A 99 1.73 6.68 6.50
C GLN A 99 2.01 5.79 7.71
N ALA A 100 0.99 5.17 8.32
CA ALA A 100 1.17 4.25 9.45
C ALA A 100 2.03 3.04 9.06
N ALA A 101 1.81 2.46 7.88
CA ALA A 101 2.65 1.39 7.35
C ALA A 101 4.10 1.84 7.11
N ALA A 102 4.30 3.04 6.56
CA ALA A 102 5.64 3.61 6.39
C ALA A 102 6.33 3.88 7.73
N ASP A 103 5.60 4.36 8.74
CA ASP A 103 6.15 4.62 10.07
C ASP A 103 6.56 3.33 10.79
N ALA A 104 5.81 2.24 10.62
CA ALA A 104 6.16 0.92 11.13
C ALA A 104 7.46 0.35 10.52
N LEU A 105 7.94 0.93 9.42
CA LEU A 105 9.18 0.52 8.74
C LEU A 105 10.37 1.44 9.03
N ARG A 106 10.24 2.49 9.85
CA ARG A 106 11.29 3.53 10.02
C ARG A 106 12.63 3.02 10.54
N ASP A 107 12.62 1.96 11.31
CA ASP A 107 13.83 1.31 11.85
C ASP A 107 14.53 0.40 10.82
N ARG A 108 13.95 0.22 9.64
CA ARG A 108 14.46 -0.66 8.56
C ARG A 108 15.34 0.05 7.54
N GLY A 109 15.57 1.36 7.68
CA GLY A 109 16.37 2.16 6.77
C GLY A 109 15.53 2.97 5.79
N LYS A 110 15.84 2.90 4.48
CA LYS A 110 15.07 3.61 3.44
C LYS A 110 13.73 2.96 3.20
N ILE A 111 12.70 3.79 2.96
CA ILE A 111 11.33 3.36 2.77
C ILE A 111 10.85 3.69 1.37
N ALA A 112 10.37 2.68 0.66
CA ALA A 112 9.69 2.81 -0.62
C ALA A 112 8.19 2.53 -0.49
N ALA A 113 7.41 3.05 -1.44
CA ALA A 113 6.06 2.56 -1.70
C ALA A 113 6.01 1.93 -3.10
N ILE A 114 5.19 0.90 -3.27
CA ILE A 114 4.85 0.30 -4.55
C ILE A 114 3.35 0.05 -4.60
N GLY A 115 2.69 0.44 -5.67
CA GLY A 115 1.26 0.26 -5.81
C GLY A 115 0.83 -0.09 -7.22
N PHE A 116 -0.34 -0.73 -7.34
CA PHE A 116 -0.87 -1.30 -8.58
C PHE A 116 -2.29 -0.76 -8.83
N CYS A 117 -2.62 -0.35 -10.05
CA CYS A 117 -3.93 0.17 -10.41
C CYS A 117 -4.32 1.38 -9.52
N TRP A 118 -5.42 1.31 -8.73
CA TRP A 118 -5.73 2.30 -7.70
C TRP A 118 -4.59 2.48 -6.70
N GLY A 119 -3.95 1.39 -6.27
CA GLY A 119 -2.75 1.46 -5.44
C GLY A 119 -1.59 2.20 -6.12
N GLY A 120 -1.48 2.14 -7.45
CA GLY A 120 -0.54 2.94 -8.22
C GLY A 120 -0.83 4.45 -8.14
N GLN A 121 -2.10 4.84 -8.20
CA GLN A 121 -2.52 6.22 -7.93
C GLN A 121 -2.19 6.63 -6.49
N LEU A 122 -2.47 5.75 -5.52
CA LEU A 122 -2.17 6.01 -4.11
C LEU A 122 -0.66 6.11 -3.86
N ALA A 123 0.17 5.31 -4.54
CA ALA A 123 1.63 5.41 -4.47
C ALA A 123 2.14 6.75 -5.04
N TRP A 124 1.52 7.23 -6.13
CA TRP A 124 1.77 8.58 -6.65
C TRP A 124 1.42 9.66 -5.63
N LEU A 125 0.23 9.60 -5.02
CA LEU A 125 -0.18 10.56 -3.98
C LEU A 125 0.69 10.44 -2.72
N ALA A 126 1.10 9.24 -2.33
CA ALA A 126 2.00 9.01 -1.20
C ALA A 126 3.38 9.66 -1.43
N SER A 127 3.90 9.71 -2.66
CA SER A 127 5.16 10.39 -2.98
C SER A 127 5.15 11.89 -2.63
N LYS A 128 3.98 12.48 -2.44
CA LYS A 128 3.77 13.89 -2.09
C LYS A 128 3.41 14.11 -0.63
N ASN A 129 2.70 13.15 -0.03
CA ASN A 129 2.03 13.32 1.26
C ASN A 129 2.63 12.46 2.37
N VAL A 130 3.32 11.37 2.02
CA VAL A 130 3.96 10.44 2.95
C VAL A 130 5.48 10.62 2.89
N ARG A 131 6.15 10.45 4.01
CA ARG A 131 7.61 10.51 4.05
C ARG A 131 8.21 9.21 3.50
N LEU A 132 8.54 9.22 2.20
CA LEU A 132 9.15 8.11 1.46
C LEU A 132 10.50 8.53 0.86
N ASP A 133 11.36 7.54 0.59
CA ASP A 133 12.62 7.73 -0.15
C ASP A 133 12.43 7.55 -1.65
N CYS A 134 11.45 6.74 -2.08
CA CYS A 134 11.01 6.60 -3.47
C CYS A 134 9.61 5.97 -3.56
N SER A 135 9.00 6.07 -4.74
CA SER A 135 7.69 5.47 -5.02
C SER A 135 7.66 4.84 -6.41
N VAL A 136 6.97 3.72 -6.54
CA VAL A 136 6.77 2.98 -7.80
C VAL A 136 5.27 2.82 -8.04
N CYS A 137 4.79 3.34 -9.17
CA CYS A 137 3.37 3.41 -9.50
C CYS A 137 3.10 2.54 -10.73
N TYR A 138 2.69 1.30 -10.53
CA TYR A 138 2.30 0.42 -11.64
C TYR A 138 0.89 0.78 -12.14
N TYR A 139 0.79 1.16 -13.41
CA TYR A 139 -0.45 1.49 -14.11
C TYR A 139 -1.45 2.28 -13.25
N GLY A 140 -0.95 3.32 -12.55
CA GLY A 140 -1.77 4.16 -11.67
C GLY A 140 -2.88 4.88 -12.43
N VAL A 141 -4.12 4.75 -11.93
CA VAL A 141 -5.28 5.44 -12.53
C VAL A 141 -5.28 6.92 -12.14
N ALA A 142 -5.80 7.79 -13.01
CA ALA A 142 -6.00 9.22 -12.75
C ALA A 142 -4.76 10.01 -12.22
N VAL A 143 -3.54 9.52 -12.45
CA VAL A 143 -2.31 10.22 -12.05
C VAL A 143 -2.25 11.61 -12.70
N HIS A 144 -2.69 11.72 -13.96
CA HIS A 144 -2.70 12.98 -14.72
C HIS A 144 -3.60 14.07 -14.13
N GLU A 145 -4.56 13.72 -13.27
CA GLU A 145 -5.45 14.67 -12.59
C GLU A 145 -4.80 15.31 -11.36
N THR A 146 -3.68 14.77 -10.92
CA THR A 146 -3.02 15.16 -9.67
C THR A 146 -1.52 15.44 -9.85
N LEU A 147 -1.12 16.08 -10.95
CA LEU A 147 0.30 16.36 -11.23
C LEU A 147 0.90 17.37 -10.24
N GLU A 148 0.11 18.31 -9.77
CA GLU A 148 0.55 19.33 -8.79
C GLU A 148 0.03 19.02 -7.37
N PRO A 149 0.80 19.30 -6.33
CA PRO A 149 2.22 19.66 -6.34
C PRO A 149 3.11 18.48 -6.79
N PRO A 150 4.38 18.74 -7.17
CA PRO A 150 5.27 17.66 -7.62
C PRO A 150 5.61 16.68 -6.48
N PRO A 151 6.06 15.45 -6.80
CA PRO A 151 6.54 14.49 -5.83
C PRO A 151 7.70 15.04 -4.98
N LYS A 152 7.79 14.59 -3.72
CA LYS A 152 8.88 14.93 -2.79
C LYS A 152 10.02 13.91 -2.81
N CYS A 153 9.86 12.82 -3.54
CA CYS A 153 10.87 11.77 -3.72
C CYS A 153 10.88 11.29 -5.18
N PRO A 154 11.91 10.57 -5.62
CA PRO A 154 11.93 9.93 -6.94
C PRO A 154 10.73 9.01 -7.14
N VAL A 155 10.15 9.06 -8.34
CA VAL A 155 8.99 8.24 -8.72
C VAL A 155 9.28 7.53 -10.03
N LEU A 156 8.95 6.24 -10.09
CA LEU A 156 8.86 5.44 -11.31
C LEU A 156 7.38 5.26 -11.67
N LEU A 157 7.01 5.61 -12.91
CA LEU A 157 5.67 5.45 -13.47
C LEU A 157 5.65 4.37 -14.54
#